data_cf02679fabbd1a0a62926ffd2ca5db25
#
_entry.id   cf02679fabbd1a0a62926ffd2ca5db25
#
_cell.length_a   1.000
_cell.length_b   1.000
_cell.length_c   1.000
_cell.angle_alpha   90.00
_cell.angle_beta   90.00
_cell.angle_gamma   90.00
#
_symmetry.space_group_name_H-M   'P 1'
#
loop_
_entity.id
_entity.type
_entity.pdbx_description
1 polymer ?
#
loop_
_entity_poly.entity_id
_entity_poly.type
_entity_poly.pdbx_seq_one_letter_code
_entity_poly.pdbx_strand_id
1 'polypeptide(L)'
;MPTENKLKLNGGEFLLKESLSNEIFTPEDFSEEQLMMKQTIVDFMDREIWPDKMKYEEKNYDLTVQAMKKIGDLGLLAVSLEEKYGGMGMDFVSSMLAVDYVSGCTGSVATAYGAQTGIAILPIYLYGNEDQKQKYLPKLASGEWFGSYCLTEPTAGSDANSGKTKAVLSDDGSHYKISGQKMWISNAGFADIFIVFARIEDDKNITAFIVPKDSDNGIKLGEEEKKLGLNSSSTRQVFFTETKVPVENLLGERNGGFKIAMNALNVGRIKLGGANLDGQRRSISIATDYANNRVQFKQPISSFGAIKEKLALMATSCYAGESACYRAASDVQSKIDEYESSGLTKQEAELKGIEEFALECSILKVAISEDMQESADEGIQIFGGMGFSAETPAESAWRDSRIGRIYEGTNEINRMLIIGMLLKKAMKGSLD
;
A
#
# COMPACT_ATOMS: atom_id res chain seq x y z
N MET A 1 -6.69 24.04 12.98
CA MET A 1 -6.50 24.06 14.44
C MET A 1 -7.23 22.94 15.22
N PRO A 2 -7.59 21.78 14.63
CA PRO A 2 -8.12 20.66 15.42
C PRO A 2 -7.05 19.84 16.14
N THR A 3 -5.78 19.94 15.77
CA THR A 3 -4.70 19.05 16.23
C THR A 3 -3.95 19.52 17.49
N GLU A 4 -4.12 20.76 17.93
CA GLU A 4 -3.36 21.33 19.06
C GLU A 4 -3.62 20.67 20.43
N ASN A 5 -4.73 19.93 20.57
CA ASN A 5 -5.11 19.28 21.84
C ASN A 5 -5.08 17.74 21.78
N LYS A 6 -4.54 17.14 20.69
CA LYS A 6 -4.49 15.68 20.58
C LYS A 6 -3.30 15.13 21.36
N LEU A 7 -3.50 13.98 22.00
CA LEU A 7 -2.47 13.28 22.76
C LEU A 7 -1.36 12.81 21.80
N LYS A 8 -0.13 13.22 22.04
CA LYS A 8 1.04 12.77 21.29
C LYS A 8 1.62 11.51 21.94
N LEU A 9 1.60 10.42 21.20
CA LEU A 9 2.13 9.13 21.64
C LEU A 9 3.40 8.77 20.87
N ASN A 10 4.26 7.98 21.52
CA ASN A 10 5.29 7.23 20.82
C ASN A 10 4.75 5.86 20.43
N GLY A 11 5.42 5.20 19.48
CA GLY A 11 4.98 3.90 19.00
C GLY A 11 4.90 2.85 20.11
N GLY A 12 3.76 2.18 20.23
CA GLY A 12 3.46 1.20 21.28
C GLY A 12 2.87 1.77 22.57
N GLU A 13 2.98 3.09 22.82
CA GLU A 13 2.46 3.70 24.06
C GLU A 13 0.94 3.62 24.19
N PHE A 14 0.21 3.46 23.09
CA PHE A 14 -1.25 3.28 23.13
C PHE A 14 -1.70 2.05 23.93
N LEU A 15 -0.79 1.09 24.17
CA LEU A 15 -1.04 -0.08 25.01
C LEU A 15 -0.96 0.21 26.52
N LEU A 16 -0.31 1.30 26.90
CA LEU A 16 0.02 1.63 28.28
C LEU A 16 -0.65 2.91 28.77
N LYS A 17 -0.86 3.87 27.85
CA LYS A 17 -1.43 5.18 28.18
C LYS A 17 -2.93 5.19 27.87
N GLU A 18 -3.71 5.59 28.86
CA GLU A 18 -5.12 5.90 28.65
C GLU A 18 -5.25 7.12 27.75
N SER A 19 -6.24 7.09 26.87
CA SER A 19 -6.59 8.21 25.99
C SER A 19 -8.11 8.36 25.94
N LEU A 20 -8.58 9.59 26.01
CA LEU A 20 -9.99 9.90 25.84
C LEU A 20 -10.32 10.02 24.34
N SER A 21 -11.58 9.82 23.99
CA SER A 21 -12.02 9.88 22.58
C SER A 21 -11.76 11.24 21.90
N ASN A 22 -11.78 12.33 22.66
CA ASN A 22 -11.48 13.68 22.16
C ASN A 22 -9.97 13.97 22.04
N GLU A 23 -9.11 13.11 22.58
CA GLU A 23 -7.65 13.23 22.53
C GLU A 23 -7.02 12.47 21.36
N ILE A 24 -7.77 11.61 20.69
CA ILE A 24 -7.31 10.86 19.52
C ILE A 24 -7.83 11.52 18.25
N PHE A 25 -7.05 11.40 17.18
CA PHE A 25 -7.47 11.86 15.85
C PHE A 25 -8.33 10.78 15.17
N THR A 26 -9.46 11.20 14.63
CA THR A 26 -10.40 10.34 13.91
C THR A 26 -10.87 11.03 12.62
N PRO A 27 -11.60 10.37 11.72
CA PRO A 27 -12.14 11.00 10.50
C PRO A 27 -12.99 12.25 10.72
N GLU A 28 -13.57 12.42 11.92
CA GLU A 28 -14.33 13.59 12.32
C GLU A 28 -13.45 14.84 12.52
N ASP A 29 -12.12 14.65 12.61
CA ASP A 29 -11.13 15.72 12.78
C ASP A 29 -10.50 16.18 11.45
N PHE A 30 -10.91 15.65 10.31
CA PHE A 30 -10.37 16.07 9.01
C PHE A 30 -10.53 17.57 8.78
N SER A 31 -9.48 18.20 8.27
CA SER A 31 -9.51 19.60 7.86
C SER A 31 -10.45 19.81 6.65
N GLU A 32 -10.85 21.05 6.41
CA GLU A 32 -11.65 21.41 5.23
C GLU A 32 -10.93 20.99 3.92
N GLU A 33 -9.62 21.17 3.84
CA GLU A 33 -8.82 20.76 2.69
C GLU A 33 -8.83 19.23 2.49
N GLN A 34 -8.68 18.46 3.58
CA GLN A 34 -8.77 17.00 3.55
C GLN A 34 -10.16 16.52 3.14
N LEU A 35 -11.22 17.19 3.62
CA LEU A 35 -12.60 16.88 3.23
C LEU A 35 -12.86 17.21 1.74
N MET A 36 -12.33 18.31 1.23
CA MET A 36 -12.41 18.65 -0.20
C MET A 36 -11.66 17.64 -1.07
N MET A 37 -10.46 17.23 -0.66
CA MET A 37 -9.69 16.19 -1.35
C MET A 37 -10.43 14.85 -1.36
N LYS A 38 -10.98 14.44 -0.20
CA LYS A 38 -11.83 13.25 -0.09
C LYS A 38 -12.97 13.29 -1.09
N GLN A 39 -13.74 14.40 -1.12
CA GLN A 39 -14.89 14.52 -2.02
C GLN A 39 -14.45 14.43 -3.49
N THR A 40 -13.35 15.09 -3.84
CA THR A 40 -12.79 15.03 -5.21
C THR A 40 -12.44 13.60 -5.61
N ILE A 41 -11.81 12.84 -4.71
CA ILE A 41 -11.44 11.44 -4.98
C ILE A 41 -12.70 10.59 -5.12
N VAL A 42 -13.66 10.72 -4.20
CA VAL A 42 -14.91 9.94 -4.23
C VAL A 42 -15.66 10.21 -5.55
N ASP A 43 -15.85 11.49 -5.92
CA ASP A 43 -16.55 11.86 -7.16
C ASP A 43 -15.84 11.30 -8.41
N PHE A 44 -14.51 11.34 -8.42
CA PHE A 44 -13.72 10.76 -9.50
C PHE A 44 -13.88 9.24 -9.58
N MET A 45 -13.73 8.55 -8.45
CA MET A 45 -13.81 7.08 -8.40
C MET A 45 -15.20 6.57 -8.75
N ASP A 46 -16.25 7.26 -8.31
CA ASP A 46 -17.64 6.89 -8.59
C ASP A 46 -18.05 7.17 -10.04
N ARG A 47 -17.48 8.20 -10.66
CA ARG A 47 -17.80 8.55 -12.04
C ARG A 47 -16.95 7.80 -13.07
N GLU A 48 -15.64 7.63 -12.82
CA GLU A 48 -14.68 7.17 -13.81
C GLU A 48 -14.28 5.69 -13.64
N ILE A 49 -14.37 5.13 -12.43
CA ILE A 49 -13.88 3.78 -12.14
C ILE A 49 -15.01 2.81 -11.81
N TRP A 50 -15.91 3.19 -10.91
CA TRP A 50 -16.99 2.31 -10.43
C TRP A 50 -17.90 1.78 -11.55
N PRO A 51 -18.33 2.56 -12.56
CA PRO A 51 -19.20 2.05 -13.63
C PRO A 51 -18.57 0.92 -14.45
N ASP A 52 -17.25 0.87 -14.51
CA ASP A 52 -16.51 -0.13 -15.27
C ASP A 52 -15.97 -1.29 -14.39
N LYS A 53 -16.41 -1.37 -13.10
CA LYS A 53 -15.90 -2.36 -12.14
C LYS A 53 -15.87 -3.78 -12.72
N MET A 54 -16.91 -4.21 -13.42
CA MET A 54 -16.99 -5.55 -13.98
C MET A 54 -16.01 -5.79 -15.14
N LYS A 55 -15.61 -4.72 -15.86
CA LYS A 55 -14.61 -4.82 -16.94
C LYS A 55 -13.21 -5.09 -16.39
N TYR A 56 -12.93 -4.71 -15.13
CA TYR A 56 -11.67 -5.07 -14.47
C TYR A 56 -11.56 -6.57 -14.16
N GLU A 57 -12.68 -7.30 -14.14
CA GLU A 57 -12.66 -8.76 -13.97
C GLU A 57 -12.27 -9.51 -15.26
N GLU A 58 -12.29 -8.84 -16.42
CA GLU A 58 -12.00 -9.39 -17.74
C GLU A 58 -10.50 -9.36 -18.11
N LYS A 59 -9.60 -9.11 -17.15
CA LYS A 59 -8.14 -8.96 -17.38
C LYS A 59 -7.78 -7.80 -18.31
N ASN A 60 -8.49 -6.70 -18.17
CA ASN A 60 -8.27 -5.49 -18.96
C ASN A 60 -7.18 -4.62 -18.31
N TYR A 61 -5.92 -4.93 -18.57
CA TYR A 61 -4.75 -4.24 -18.01
C TYR A 61 -4.66 -2.79 -18.50
N ASP A 62 -5.06 -2.51 -19.73
CA ASP A 62 -5.05 -1.16 -20.29
C ASP A 62 -6.02 -0.23 -19.55
N LEU A 63 -7.14 -0.77 -19.07
CA LEU A 63 -8.09 -0.01 -18.26
C LEU A 63 -7.46 0.45 -16.94
N THR A 64 -6.67 -0.41 -16.31
CA THR A 64 -5.91 -0.07 -15.09
C THR A 64 -4.87 1.01 -15.39
N VAL A 65 -4.14 0.92 -16.49
CA VAL A 65 -3.15 1.96 -16.89
C VAL A 65 -3.84 3.29 -17.14
N GLN A 66 -4.99 3.31 -17.81
CA GLN A 66 -5.77 4.52 -18.04
C GLN A 66 -6.26 5.15 -16.73
N ALA A 67 -6.75 4.33 -15.79
CA ALA A 67 -7.13 4.79 -14.46
C ALA A 67 -5.95 5.42 -13.72
N MET A 68 -4.78 4.77 -13.74
CA MET A 68 -3.57 5.26 -13.10
C MET A 68 -3.08 6.61 -13.68
N LYS A 69 -3.19 6.81 -15.01
CA LYS A 69 -2.87 8.09 -15.65
C LYS A 69 -3.82 9.19 -15.17
N LYS A 70 -5.13 8.94 -15.18
CA LYS A 70 -6.14 9.91 -14.67
C LYS A 70 -5.91 10.24 -13.19
N ILE A 71 -5.52 9.26 -12.36
CA ILE A 71 -5.15 9.47 -10.96
C ILE A 71 -3.90 10.36 -10.87
N GLY A 72 -2.93 10.17 -11.76
CA GLY A 72 -1.74 11.02 -11.89
C GLY A 72 -2.08 12.46 -12.31
N ASP A 73 -2.98 12.64 -13.26
CA ASP A 73 -3.46 13.98 -13.69
C ASP A 73 -4.11 14.77 -12.54
N LEU A 74 -4.66 14.07 -11.54
CA LEU A 74 -5.20 14.68 -10.31
C LEU A 74 -4.12 14.91 -9.23
N GLY A 75 -2.84 14.58 -9.48
CA GLY A 75 -1.74 14.67 -8.50
C GLY A 75 -1.75 13.59 -7.42
N LEU A 76 -2.69 12.66 -7.46
CA LEU A 76 -2.93 11.69 -6.38
C LEU A 76 -1.86 10.59 -6.29
N LEU A 77 -0.97 10.46 -7.27
CA LEU A 77 0.17 9.51 -7.20
C LEU A 77 1.29 9.99 -6.27
N ALA A 78 1.28 11.27 -5.86
CA ALA A 78 2.38 11.87 -5.12
C ALA A 78 1.91 12.88 -4.05
N VAL A 79 0.87 12.54 -3.29
CA VAL A 79 0.21 13.45 -2.33
C VAL A 79 1.20 14.00 -1.29
N SER A 80 2.03 13.17 -0.67
CA SER A 80 3.00 13.61 0.35
C SER A 80 4.39 13.97 -0.20
N LEU A 81 4.63 13.73 -1.50
CA LEU A 81 5.89 14.08 -2.12
C LEU A 81 6.05 15.60 -2.20
N GLU A 82 7.27 16.11 -1.98
CA GLU A 82 7.56 17.53 -2.09
C GLU A 82 7.28 18.08 -3.51
N GLU A 83 6.79 19.33 -3.58
CA GLU A 83 6.43 20.01 -4.85
C GLU A 83 7.60 20.07 -5.84
N LYS A 84 8.85 20.22 -5.36
CA LYS A 84 10.06 20.23 -6.22
C LYS A 84 10.28 18.94 -7.01
N TYR A 85 9.61 17.86 -6.62
CA TYR A 85 9.60 16.57 -7.33
C TYR A 85 8.25 16.26 -8.00
N GLY A 86 7.36 17.24 -8.10
CA GLY A 86 6.05 17.09 -8.73
C GLY A 86 4.94 16.56 -7.82
N GLY A 87 5.15 16.55 -6.51
CA GLY A 87 4.15 16.16 -5.53
C GLY A 87 3.25 17.32 -5.08
N MET A 88 2.27 17.02 -4.22
CA MET A 88 1.37 18.01 -3.63
C MET A 88 1.91 18.60 -2.32
N GLY A 89 2.94 18.03 -1.72
CA GLY A 89 3.53 18.49 -0.46
C GLY A 89 2.65 18.33 0.78
N MET A 90 1.55 17.57 0.69
CA MET A 90 0.59 17.40 1.79
C MET A 90 1.14 16.46 2.88
N ASP A 91 0.43 16.41 4.00
CA ASP A 91 0.79 15.61 5.16
C ASP A 91 0.55 14.09 4.97
N PHE A 92 1.00 13.29 5.94
CA PHE A 92 0.87 11.85 5.92
C PHE A 92 -0.60 11.40 6.06
N VAL A 93 -1.43 12.13 6.81
CA VAL A 93 -2.88 11.85 6.94
C VAL A 93 -3.56 12.01 5.58
N SER A 94 -3.24 13.05 4.83
CA SER A 94 -3.75 13.28 3.47
C SER A 94 -3.31 12.17 2.50
N SER A 95 -2.07 11.69 2.62
CA SER A 95 -1.59 10.54 1.85
C SER A 95 -2.39 9.27 2.17
N MET A 96 -2.72 9.04 3.45
CA MET A 96 -3.54 7.90 3.85
C MET A 96 -4.98 8.02 3.35
N LEU A 97 -5.54 9.24 3.36
CA LEU A 97 -6.88 9.52 2.82
C LEU A 97 -6.95 9.22 1.32
N ALA A 98 -5.93 9.61 0.55
CA ALA A 98 -5.86 9.27 -0.87
C ALA A 98 -5.80 7.74 -1.08
N VAL A 99 -4.99 7.02 -0.30
CA VAL A 99 -4.91 5.55 -0.36
C VAL A 99 -6.26 4.91 -0.07
N ASP A 100 -6.95 5.36 0.96
CA ASP A 100 -8.26 4.84 1.36
C ASP A 100 -9.26 4.94 0.20
N TYR A 101 -9.54 6.14 -0.26
CA TYR A 101 -10.63 6.38 -1.23
C TYR A 101 -10.29 6.00 -2.68
N VAL A 102 -9.02 6.04 -3.10
CA VAL A 102 -8.60 5.53 -4.43
C VAL A 102 -8.74 4.00 -4.51
N SER A 103 -8.62 3.32 -3.39
CA SER A 103 -8.56 1.85 -3.38
C SER A 103 -9.93 1.15 -3.36
N GLY A 104 -11.03 1.87 -3.12
CA GLY A 104 -12.32 1.25 -2.79
C GLY A 104 -13.10 0.62 -3.94
N CYS A 105 -12.85 1.05 -5.19
CA CYS A 105 -13.68 0.58 -6.33
C CYS A 105 -13.30 -0.79 -6.86
N THR A 106 -12.01 -1.08 -6.98
CA THR A 106 -11.49 -2.35 -7.49
C THR A 106 -10.09 -2.64 -6.97
N GLY A 107 -9.85 -3.86 -6.56
CA GLY A 107 -8.54 -4.31 -6.10
C GLY A 107 -7.45 -4.19 -7.16
N SER A 108 -7.80 -4.21 -8.45
CA SER A 108 -6.85 -4.03 -9.54
C SER A 108 -6.22 -2.64 -9.56
N VAL A 109 -7.03 -1.58 -9.44
CA VAL A 109 -6.53 -0.18 -9.33
C VAL A 109 -5.83 0.03 -8.00
N ALA A 110 -6.41 -0.45 -6.89
CA ALA A 110 -5.82 -0.37 -5.56
C ALA A 110 -4.39 -0.92 -5.51
N THR A 111 -4.17 -2.10 -6.11
CA THR A 111 -2.84 -2.74 -6.16
C THR A 111 -1.87 -1.96 -7.04
N ALA A 112 -2.30 -1.50 -8.22
CA ALA A 112 -1.46 -0.69 -9.11
C ALA A 112 -1.05 0.63 -8.45
N TYR A 113 -1.99 1.30 -7.79
CA TYR A 113 -1.78 2.53 -7.03
C TYR A 113 -0.82 2.32 -5.85
N GLY A 114 -1.04 1.28 -5.04
CA GLY A 114 -0.18 0.95 -3.91
C GLY A 114 1.25 0.61 -4.33
N ALA A 115 1.43 -0.12 -5.44
CA ALA A 115 2.75 -0.43 -6.01
C ALA A 115 3.47 0.84 -6.48
N GLN A 116 2.78 1.78 -7.15
CA GLN A 116 3.34 3.04 -7.58
C GLN A 116 3.73 3.94 -6.41
N THR A 117 2.79 4.23 -5.51
CA THR A 117 2.97 5.25 -4.47
C THR A 117 3.74 4.75 -3.25
N GLY A 118 3.63 3.46 -2.93
CA GLY A 118 4.20 2.87 -1.71
C GLY A 118 5.57 2.24 -1.89
N ILE A 119 5.79 1.58 -3.02
CA ILE A 119 7.00 0.75 -3.18
C ILE A 119 7.84 1.08 -4.43
N ALA A 120 7.38 1.97 -5.32
CA ALA A 120 8.20 2.51 -6.41
C ALA A 120 8.68 3.94 -6.11
N ILE A 121 7.78 4.88 -5.84
CA ILE A 121 8.12 6.29 -5.54
C ILE A 121 8.88 6.39 -4.22
N LEU A 122 8.35 5.79 -3.16
CA LEU A 122 8.84 5.99 -1.80
C LEU A 122 10.31 5.58 -1.59
N PRO A 123 10.82 4.44 -2.09
CA PRO A 123 12.25 4.10 -1.95
C PRO A 123 13.18 5.13 -2.60
N ILE A 124 12.82 5.68 -3.78
CA ILE A 124 13.60 6.72 -4.44
C ILE A 124 13.57 8.01 -3.63
N TYR A 125 12.39 8.39 -3.11
CA TYR A 125 12.23 9.60 -2.32
C TYR A 125 13.05 9.56 -1.02
N LEU A 126 12.98 8.45 -0.27
CA LEU A 126 13.62 8.33 1.04
C LEU A 126 15.12 8.03 0.97
N TYR A 127 15.60 7.36 -0.08
CA TYR A 127 16.98 6.85 -0.15
C TYR A 127 17.75 7.30 -1.39
N GLY A 128 17.09 7.88 -2.39
CA GLY A 128 17.76 8.41 -3.57
C GLY A 128 18.58 9.65 -3.26
N ASN A 129 19.67 9.81 -3.98
CA ASN A 129 20.37 11.09 -4.03
C ASN A 129 19.57 12.13 -4.85
N GLU A 130 20.00 13.39 -4.84
CA GLU A 130 19.26 14.45 -5.48
C GLU A 130 19.10 14.24 -7.00
N ASP A 131 20.15 13.76 -7.68
CA ASP A 131 20.11 13.48 -9.12
C ASP A 131 19.11 12.37 -9.46
N GLN A 132 19.06 11.32 -8.65
CA GLN A 132 18.06 10.24 -8.80
C GLN A 132 16.65 10.75 -8.58
N LYS A 133 16.42 11.56 -7.54
CA LYS A 133 15.10 12.14 -7.24
C LYS A 133 14.62 13.03 -8.37
N GLN A 134 15.44 13.96 -8.83
CA GLN A 134 15.11 14.87 -9.94
C GLN A 134 14.85 14.13 -11.26
N LYS A 135 15.60 13.06 -11.50
CA LYS A 135 15.49 12.27 -12.73
C LYS A 135 14.20 11.43 -12.79
N TYR A 136 13.80 10.82 -11.68
CA TYR A 136 12.77 9.79 -11.67
C TYR A 136 11.44 10.23 -11.05
N LEU A 137 11.46 11.00 -9.96
CA LEU A 137 10.25 11.29 -9.20
C LEU A 137 9.22 12.11 -9.98
N PRO A 138 9.57 13.17 -10.74
CA PRO A 138 8.56 13.94 -11.47
C PRO A 138 7.73 13.11 -12.45
N LYS A 139 8.38 12.18 -13.15
CA LYS A 139 7.72 11.28 -14.10
C LYS A 139 6.83 10.24 -13.44
N LEU A 140 7.26 9.75 -12.28
CA LEU A 140 6.48 8.79 -11.49
C LEU A 140 5.29 9.48 -10.81
N ALA A 141 5.47 10.71 -10.34
CA ALA A 141 4.45 11.53 -9.69
C ALA A 141 3.32 11.92 -10.65
N SER A 142 3.65 12.25 -11.90
CA SER A 142 2.68 12.61 -12.93
C SER A 142 1.96 11.42 -13.57
N GLY A 143 2.46 10.17 -13.37
CA GLY A 143 1.96 9.00 -14.10
C GLY A 143 2.42 8.93 -15.56
N GLU A 144 3.42 9.75 -15.96
CA GLU A 144 4.14 9.56 -17.22
C GLU A 144 4.89 8.23 -17.21
N TRP A 145 5.52 7.90 -16.08
CA TRP A 145 6.21 6.64 -15.84
C TRP A 145 5.57 5.87 -14.70
N PHE A 146 5.63 4.54 -14.81
CA PHE A 146 5.23 3.63 -13.76
C PHE A 146 6.40 2.81 -13.25
N GLY A 147 6.35 2.48 -11.96
CA GLY A 147 7.38 1.69 -11.32
C GLY A 147 6.89 0.35 -10.78
N SER A 148 7.81 -0.57 -10.67
CA SER A 148 7.63 -1.87 -10.04
C SER A 148 8.69 -2.14 -8.99
N TYR A 149 8.36 -3.01 -8.04
CA TYR A 149 9.22 -3.37 -6.92
C TYR A 149 9.63 -4.83 -7.00
N CYS A 150 10.89 -5.07 -7.31
CA CYS A 150 11.46 -6.37 -7.62
C CYS A 150 12.25 -6.95 -6.43
N LEU A 151 11.53 -7.29 -5.35
CA LEU A 151 12.12 -7.92 -4.15
C LEU A 151 11.97 -9.44 -4.20
N THR A 152 10.73 -9.93 -4.30
CA THR A 152 10.37 -11.35 -4.18
C THR A 152 11.00 -12.21 -5.28
N GLU A 153 11.51 -13.37 -4.90
CA GLU A 153 12.06 -14.39 -5.80
C GLU A 153 11.37 -15.73 -5.57
N PRO A 154 11.47 -16.71 -6.49
CA PRO A 154 10.85 -18.02 -6.35
C PRO A 154 11.20 -18.74 -5.04
N THR A 155 12.37 -18.47 -4.46
CA THR A 155 12.86 -19.07 -3.21
C THR A 155 12.98 -18.10 -2.05
N ALA A 156 12.59 -16.82 -2.22
CA ALA A 156 12.73 -15.76 -1.21
C ALA A 156 11.47 -14.89 -1.19
N GLY A 157 10.48 -15.30 -0.38
CA GLY A 157 9.27 -14.54 -0.08
C GLY A 157 9.38 -13.86 1.29
N SER A 158 8.93 -14.51 2.35
CA SER A 158 9.02 -14.00 3.72
C SER A 158 10.45 -13.78 4.19
N ASP A 159 11.40 -14.61 3.77
CA ASP A 159 12.84 -14.41 3.98
C ASP A 159 13.44 -13.59 2.81
N ALA A 160 13.09 -12.31 2.75
CA ALA A 160 13.44 -11.44 1.64
C ALA A 160 14.94 -11.23 1.45
N ASN A 161 15.74 -11.31 2.54
CA ASN A 161 17.21 -11.16 2.44
C ASN A 161 17.91 -12.40 1.88
N SER A 162 17.22 -13.52 1.70
CA SER A 162 17.78 -14.75 1.10
C SER A 162 17.75 -14.77 -0.44
N GLY A 163 17.33 -13.68 -1.09
CA GLY A 163 17.28 -13.54 -2.54
C GLY A 163 18.61 -13.90 -3.22
N LYS A 164 18.52 -14.53 -4.39
CA LYS A 164 19.67 -15.07 -5.16
C LYS A 164 20.03 -14.23 -6.39
N THR A 165 19.23 -13.21 -6.73
CA THR A 165 19.57 -12.25 -7.79
C THR A 165 20.91 -11.60 -7.47
N LYS A 166 21.87 -11.65 -8.40
CA LYS A 166 23.23 -11.14 -8.25
C LYS A 166 23.44 -9.90 -9.09
N ALA A 167 24.31 -9.04 -8.59
CA ALA A 167 24.89 -7.90 -9.29
C ALA A 167 26.41 -8.04 -9.27
N VAL A 168 27.05 -7.94 -10.42
CA VAL A 168 28.52 -8.00 -10.56
C VAL A 168 29.00 -6.69 -11.16
N LEU A 169 29.98 -6.05 -10.55
CA LEU A 169 30.56 -4.82 -11.07
C LEU A 169 31.34 -5.15 -12.35
N SER A 170 31.19 -4.33 -13.41
CA SER A 170 31.97 -4.44 -14.63
C SER A 170 33.46 -4.15 -14.39
N ASP A 171 34.33 -4.67 -15.22
CA ASP A 171 35.79 -4.52 -15.09
C ASP A 171 36.26 -3.05 -15.14
N ASP A 172 35.54 -2.21 -15.87
CA ASP A 172 35.77 -0.77 -15.96
C ASP A 172 35.15 0.06 -14.83
N GLY A 173 34.35 -0.61 -13.94
CA GLY A 173 33.69 0.03 -12.81
C GLY A 173 32.52 0.95 -13.16
N SER A 174 32.05 0.97 -14.43
CA SER A 174 31.04 1.91 -14.89
C SER A 174 29.59 1.44 -14.63
N HIS A 175 29.37 0.14 -14.52
CA HIS A 175 28.02 -0.42 -14.35
C HIS A 175 28.05 -1.75 -13.61
N TYR A 176 26.89 -2.13 -13.05
CA TYR A 176 26.62 -3.46 -12.55
C TYR A 176 25.94 -4.29 -13.64
N LYS A 177 26.23 -5.59 -13.69
CA LYS A 177 25.50 -6.59 -14.46
C LYS A 177 24.59 -7.37 -13.52
N ILE A 178 23.27 -7.17 -13.62
CA ILE A 178 22.28 -7.86 -12.78
C ILE A 178 21.78 -9.11 -13.50
N SER A 179 21.81 -10.26 -12.79
CA SER A 179 21.29 -11.54 -13.27
C SER A 179 20.43 -12.20 -12.18
N GLY A 180 19.23 -12.64 -12.56
CA GLY A 180 18.32 -13.32 -11.66
C GLY A 180 16.88 -13.29 -12.13
N GLN A 181 15.99 -13.76 -11.25
CA GLN A 181 14.55 -13.86 -11.53
C GLN A 181 13.78 -13.28 -10.35
N LYS A 182 12.81 -12.43 -10.67
CA LYS A 182 11.84 -11.88 -9.71
C LYS A 182 10.43 -12.42 -10.01
N MET A 183 9.62 -12.56 -8.98
CA MET A 183 8.30 -13.20 -9.05
C MET A 183 7.24 -12.33 -8.37
N TRP A 184 6.01 -12.43 -8.84
CA TRP A 184 4.85 -11.70 -8.34
C TRP A 184 5.00 -10.17 -8.42
N ILE A 185 5.60 -9.67 -9.50
CA ILE A 185 5.92 -8.24 -9.62
C ILE A 185 4.73 -7.47 -10.18
N SER A 186 4.08 -6.71 -9.29
CA SER A 186 2.98 -5.81 -9.64
C SER A 186 3.45 -4.69 -10.56
N ASN A 187 2.58 -4.28 -11.47
CA ASN A 187 2.82 -3.27 -12.52
C ASN A 187 3.86 -3.66 -13.58
N ALA A 188 4.50 -4.83 -13.50
CA ALA A 188 5.63 -5.17 -14.37
C ALA A 188 5.28 -5.13 -15.87
N GLY A 189 4.02 -5.38 -16.24
CA GLY A 189 3.59 -5.35 -17.64
C GLY A 189 3.70 -3.97 -18.30
N PHE A 190 3.54 -2.91 -17.50
CA PHE A 190 3.55 -1.52 -17.98
C PHE A 190 4.57 -0.63 -17.26
N ALA A 191 5.40 -1.17 -16.37
CA ALA A 191 6.44 -0.41 -15.67
C ALA A 191 7.50 0.13 -16.62
N ASP A 192 7.97 1.35 -16.36
CA ASP A 192 9.09 2.01 -17.04
C ASP A 192 10.40 1.87 -16.24
N ILE A 193 10.27 1.68 -14.92
CA ILE A 193 11.40 1.41 -14.04
C ILE A 193 11.10 0.27 -13.06
N PHE A 194 12.17 -0.39 -12.61
CA PHE A 194 12.15 -1.41 -11.57
C PHE A 194 13.05 -1.02 -10.42
N ILE A 195 12.55 -1.07 -9.18
CA ILE A 195 13.38 -1.05 -7.98
C ILE A 195 13.81 -2.49 -7.71
N VAL A 196 15.06 -2.82 -8.04
CA VAL A 196 15.57 -4.19 -8.03
C VAL A 196 16.49 -4.40 -6.84
N PHE A 197 16.23 -5.47 -6.09
CA PHE A 197 17.10 -5.89 -4.99
C PHE A 197 17.97 -7.05 -5.46
N ALA A 198 19.28 -6.86 -5.39
CA ALA A 198 20.26 -7.86 -5.79
C ALA A 198 21.44 -7.89 -4.82
N ARG A 199 22.11 -9.01 -4.75
CA ARG A 199 23.32 -9.18 -3.94
C ARG A 199 24.54 -8.83 -4.79
N ILE A 200 25.33 -7.87 -4.35
CA ILE A 200 26.58 -7.56 -5.03
C ILE A 200 27.60 -8.63 -4.66
N GLU A 201 28.07 -9.38 -5.66
CA GLU A 201 29.06 -10.46 -5.47
C GLU A 201 28.67 -11.41 -4.32
N ASP A 202 29.49 -11.47 -3.27
CA ASP A 202 29.28 -12.32 -2.07
C ASP A 202 28.89 -11.49 -0.83
N ASP A 203 28.33 -10.30 -1.03
CA ASP A 203 27.85 -9.46 0.07
C ASP A 203 26.83 -10.19 0.96
N LYS A 204 26.86 -9.88 2.26
CA LYS A 204 25.96 -10.48 3.24
C LYS A 204 24.49 -10.12 3.00
N ASN A 205 24.24 -8.86 2.62
CA ASN A 205 22.90 -8.34 2.43
C ASN A 205 22.66 -7.94 0.96
N ILE A 206 21.39 -7.81 0.61
CA ILE A 206 20.98 -7.27 -0.69
C ILE A 206 21.23 -5.76 -0.76
N THR A 207 21.39 -5.26 -1.98
CA THR A 207 21.50 -3.84 -2.34
C THR A 207 20.36 -3.49 -3.28
N ALA A 208 19.86 -2.26 -3.23
CA ALA A 208 18.78 -1.78 -4.10
C ALA A 208 19.35 -1.02 -5.31
N PHE A 209 18.67 -1.13 -6.45
CA PHE A 209 19.02 -0.48 -7.71
C PHE A 209 17.78 0.10 -8.39
N ILE A 210 17.92 1.27 -9.02
CA ILE A 210 16.92 1.81 -9.94
C ILE A 210 17.29 1.32 -11.34
N VAL A 211 16.44 0.47 -11.92
CA VAL A 211 16.67 -0.15 -13.22
C VAL A 211 15.62 0.33 -14.23
N PRO A 212 15.94 1.28 -15.11
CA PRO A 212 15.05 1.63 -16.21
C PRO A 212 14.79 0.44 -17.12
N LYS A 213 13.55 0.31 -17.59
CA LYS A 213 13.17 -0.72 -18.54
C LYS A 213 13.72 -0.35 -19.92
N ASP A 214 14.62 -1.19 -20.39
CA ASP A 214 15.15 -1.15 -21.74
C ASP A 214 15.04 -2.56 -22.32
N SER A 215 14.32 -2.69 -23.46
CA SER A 215 14.07 -3.98 -24.09
C SER A 215 15.35 -4.70 -24.56
N ASP A 216 16.40 -3.91 -24.85
CA ASP A 216 17.64 -4.43 -25.40
C ASP A 216 18.68 -4.72 -24.31
N ASN A 217 18.33 -4.44 -23.05
CA ASN A 217 19.23 -4.55 -21.91
C ASN A 217 19.02 -5.84 -21.07
N GLY A 218 18.63 -6.95 -21.69
CA GLY A 218 18.55 -8.25 -21.03
C GLY A 218 17.39 -8.41 -20.04
N ILE A 219 16.38 -7.50 -20.07
CA ILE A 219 15.18 -7.59 -19.25
C ILE A 219 14.10 -8.34 -20.05
N LYS A 220 13.58 -9.44 -19.49
CA LYS A 220 12.47 -10.19 -20.09
C LYS A 220 11.34 -10.33 -19.08
N LEU A 221 10.12 -10.02 -19.51
CA LEU A 221 8.91 -10.24 -18.72
C LEU A 221 8.31 -11.62 -19.03
N GLY A 222 7.84 -12.29 -17.98
CA GLY A 222 7.00 -13.49 -18.11
C GLY A 222 5.58 -13.13 -18.55
N GLU A 223 4.75 -14.15 -18.70
CA GLU A 223 3.32 -13.98 -18.92
C GLU A 223 2.63 -13.41 -17.68
N GLU A 224 1.41 -12.89 -17.84
CA GLU A 224 0.58 -12.48 -16.71
C GLU A 224 0.23 -13.68 -15.83
N GLU A 225 0.44 -13.52 -14.52
CA GLU A 225 0.16 -14.55 -13.53
C GLU A 225 -1.33 -14.87 -13.44
N LYS A 226 -1.65 -16.15 -13.29
CA LYS A 226 -3.02 -16.62 -13.06
C LYS A 226 -3.34 -16.49 -11.56
N LYS A 227 -4.12 -15.49 -11.19
CA LYS A 227 -4.43 -15.15 -9.81
C LYS A 227 -5.87 -15.49 -9.43
N LEU A 228 -6.15 -15.58 -8.14
CA LEU A 228 -7.51 -15.73 -7.60
C LEU A 228 -8.36 -14.49 -7.86
N GLY A 229 -7.80 -13.30 -7.63
CA GLY A 229 -8.41 -11.99 -7.82
C GLY A 229 -7.43 -10.99 -8.43
N LEU A 230 -7.75 -9.71 -8.36
CA LEU A 230 -6.97 -8.61 -8.93
C LEU A 230 -6.75 -8.82 -10.44
N ASN A 231 -7.82 -9.16 -11.14
CA ASN A 231 -7.72 -9.72 -12.50
C ASN A 231 -7.08 -8.75 -13.50
N SER A 232 -7.31 -7.45 -13.39
CA SER A 232 -6.72 -6.43 -14.27
C SER A 232 -5.50 -5.72 -13.65
N SER A 233 -4.96 -6.20 -12.53
CA SER A 233 -3.65 -5.79 -12.03
C SER A 233 -2.57 -6.62 -12.69
N SER A 234 -1.71 -6.00 -13.51
CA SER A 234 -0.57 -6.70 -14.11
C SER A 234 0.35 -7.23 -13.02
N THR A 235 0.67 -8.51 -13.10
CA THR A 235 1.58 -9.19 -12.19
C THR A 235 2.37 -10.22 -12.97
N ARG A 236 3.69 -10.04 -13.09
CA ARG A 236 4.54 -10.89 -13.92
C ARG A 236 5.80 -11.31 -13.18
N GLN A 237 6.46 -12.31 -13.73
CA GLN A 237 7.87 -12.59 -13.45
C GLN A 237 8.74 -11.62 -14.24
N VAL A 238 9.88 -11.24 -13.67
CA VAL A 238 10.88 -10.40 -14.34
C VAL A 238 12.21 -11.12 -14.31
N PHE A 239 12.78 -11.32 -15.49
CA PHE A 239 14.08 -11.98 -15.67
C PHE A 239 15.11 -10.94 -16.07
N PHE A 240 16.25 -10.97 -15.39
CA PHE A 240 17.42 -10.16 -15.68
C PHE A 240 18.55 -11.07 -16.16
N THR A 241 19.13 -10.76 -17.33
CA THR A 241 20.24 -11.51 -17.91
C THR A 241 21.37 -10.55 -18.23
N GLU A 242 22.35 -10.47 -17.33
CA GLU A 242 23.47 -9.51 -17.40
C GLU A 242 23.02 -8.07 -17.67
N THR A 243 21.84 -7.71 -17.12
CA THR A 243 21.24 -6.40 -17.29
C THR A 243 22.18 -5.32 -16.78
N LYS A 244 22.59 -4.42 -17.67
CA LYS A 244 23.52 -3.34 -17.36
C LYS A 244 22.81 -2.22 -16.60
N VAL A 245 23.30 -1.90 -15.43
CA VAL A 245 22.77 -0.85 -14.56
C VAL A 245 23.92 0.09 -14.18
N PRO A 246 23.91 1.36 -14.59
CA PRO A 246 24.96 2.33 -14.24
C PRO A 246 25.19 2.39 -12.73
N VAL A 247 26.44 2.61 -12.30
CA VAL A 247 26.79 2.65 -10.87
C VAL A 247 26.02 3.74 -10.12
N GLU A 248 25.71 4.85 -10.78
CA GLU A 248 24.91 5.95 -10.24
C GLU A 248 23.44 5.59 -9.98
N ASN A 249 22.98 4.44 -10.47
CA ASN A 249 21.63 3.91 -10.22
C ASN A 249 21.57 2.97 -9.01
N LEU A 250 22.68 2.78 -8.27
CA LEU A 250 22.63 2.17 -6.94
C LEU A 250 21.79 3.05 -6.03
N LEU A 251 20.74 2.50 -5.42
CA LEU A 251 19.84 3.23 -4.55
C LEU A 251 20.24 3.08 -3.09
N GLY A 252 20.55 4.20 -2.45
CA GLY A 252 21.06 4.22 -1.08
C GLY A 252 22.52 3.71 -0.99
N GLU A 253 22.77 2.80 -0.06
CA GLU A 253 24.12 2.27 0.21
C GLU A 253 24.26 0.79 -0.17
N ARG A 254 25.46 0.35 -0.55
CA ARG A 254 25.79 -1.06 -0.72
C ARG A 254 25.49 -1.83 0.58
N ASN A 255 24.90 -3.01 0.50
CA ASN A 255 24.37 -3.79 1.63
C ASN A 255 23.17 -3.15 2.38
N GLY A 256 22.70 -1.98 1.97
CA GLY A 256 21.59 -1.24 2.57
C GLY A 256 20.20 -1.66 2.08
N GLY A 257 20.11 -2.51 1.06
CA GLY A 257 18.84 -2.85 0.39
C GLY A 257 17.79 -3.49 1.32
N PHE A 258 18.22 -4.30 2.28
CA PHE A 258 17.29 -4.89 3.25
C PHE A 258 16.64 -3.82 4.15
N LYS A 259 17.39 -2.80 4.58
CA LYS A 259 16.84 -1.66 5.33
C LYS A 259 15.82 -0.89 4.49
N ILE A 260 16.16 -0.61 3.23
CA ILE A 260 15.25 0.05 2.28
C ILE A 260 13.97 -0.76 2.11
N ALA A 261 14.11 -2.09 1.92
CA ALA A 261 12.97 -2.98 1.77
C ALA A 261 12.06 -2.97 3.00
N MET A 262 12.60 -3.06 4.21
CA MET A 262 11.81 -3.10 5.44
C MET A 262 11.07 -1.78 5.71
N ASN A 263 11.69 -0.64 5.43
CA ASN A 263 11.06 0.67 5.62
C ASN A 263 9.96 0.94 4.59
N ALA A 264 10.17 0.58 3.33
CA ALA A 264 9.10 0.59 2.32
C ALA A 264 7.92 -0.31 2.75
N LEU A 265 8.20 -1.49 3.30
CA LEU A 265 7.19 -2.41 3.82
C LEU A 265 6.44 -1.86 5.05
N ASN A 266 7.07 -1.07 5.93
CA ASN A 266 6.35 -0.46 7.05
C ASN A 266 5.27 0.52 6.54
N VAL A 267 5.62 1.38 5.59
CA VAL A 267 4.64 2.25 4.92
C VAL A 267 3.61 1.44 4.14
N GLY A 268 4.06 0.42 3.41
CA GLY A 268 3.17 -0.49 2.67
C GLY A 268 2.13 -1.15 3.58
N ARG A 269 2.49 -1.51 4.81
CA ARG A 269 1.57 -2.13 5.78
C ARG A 269 0.45 -1.19 6.21
N ILE A 270 0.77 0.03 6.65
CA ILE A 270 -0.27 0.99 7.05
C ILE A 270 -1.13 1.41 5.84
N LYS A 271 -0.52 1.63 4.68
CA LYS A 271 -1.23 1.92 3.43
C LYS A 271 -2.13 0.75 3.00
N LEU A 272 -1.69 -0.49 3.18
CA LEU A 272 -2.53 -1.65 2.93
C LEU A 272 -3.75 -1.70 3.87
N GLY A 273 -3.56 -1.38 5.14
CA GLY A 273 -4.68 -1.20 6.08
C GLY A 273 -5.68 -0.17 5.54
N GLY A 274 -5.20 1.04 5.24
CA GLY A 274 -6.03 2.11 4.68
C GLY A 274 -6.72 1.75 3.35
N ALA A 275 -6.03 1.05 2.45
CA ALA A 275 -6.56 0.65 1.15
C ALA A 275 -7.75 -0.32 1.23
N ASN A 276 -7.99 -0.97 2.36
CA ASN A 276 -9.14 -1.85 2.55
C ASN A 276 -10.39 -1.13 3.10
N LEU A 277 -10.27 0.10 3.61
CA LEU A 277 -11.36 0.78 4.31
C LEU A 277 -12.52 1.15 3.38
N ASP A 278 -12.28 1.83 2.25
CA ASP A 278 -13.36 2.18 1.33
C ASP A 278 -13.96 0.95 0.65
N GLY A 279 -13.16 -0.07 0.36
CA GLY A 279 -13.67 -1.37 -0.10
C GLY A 279 -14.62 -2.03 0.89
N GLN A 280 -14.32 -1.91 2.19
CA GLN A 280 -15.19 -2.41 3.27
C GLN A 280 -16.47 -1.58 3.37
N ARG A 281 -16.40 -0.23 3.35
CA ARG A 281 -17.57 0.66 3.32
C ARG A 281 -18.48 0.36 2.12
N ARG A 282 -17.92 0.17 0.93
CA ARG A 282 -18.68 -0.19 -0.28
C ARG A 282 -19.34 -1.55 -0.15
N SER A 283 -18.65 -2.55 0.39
CA SER A 283 -19.22 -3.89 0.63
C SER A 283 -20.40 -3.82 1.59
N ILE A 284 -20.31 -3.02 2.67
CA ILE A 284 -21.39 -2.79 3.63
C ILE A 284 -22.59 -2.10 2.95
N SER A 285 -22.33 -1.04 2.18
CA SER A 285 -23.37 -0.28 1.48
C SER A 285 -24.14 -1.17 0.50
N ILE A 286 -23.44 -1.91 -0.34
CA ILE A 286 -24.02 -2.81 -1.34
C ILE A 286 -24.82 -3.94 -0.67
N ALA A 287 -24.28 -4.54 0.39
CA ALA A 287 -24.96 -5.58 1.14
C ALA A 287 -26.24 -5.05 1.84
N THR A 288 -26.17 -3.82 2.36
CA THR A 288 -27.32 -3.16 2.99
C THR A 288 -28.41 -2.86 1.98
N ASP A 289 -28.07 -2.32 0.82
CA ASP A 289 -29.02 -2.02 -0.25
C ASP A 289 -29.67 -3.29 -0.77
N TYR A 290 -28.88 -4.35 -0.98
CA TYR A 290 -29.41 -5.64 -1.37
C TYR A 290 -30.37 -6.20 -0.31
N ALA A 291 -29.99 -6.16 0.97
CA ALA A 291 -30.82 -6.67 2.06
C ALA A 291 -32.15 -5.91 2.22
N ASN A 292 -32.17 -4.60 1.95
CA ASN A 292 -33.34 -3.77 1.99
C ASN A 292 -34.32 -4.05 0.82
N ASN A 293 -33.80 -4.43 -0.33
CA ASN A 293 -34.60 -4.65 -1.54
C ASN A 293 -34.96 -6.12 -1.75
N ARG A 294 -34.22 -7.07 -1.18
CA ARG A 294 -34.49 -8.49 -1.32
C ARG A 294 -35.61 -8.94 -0.38
N VAL A 295 -36.74 -9.33 -0.94
CA VAL A 295 -37.91 -9.81 -0.16
C VAL A 295 -37.92 -11.34 -0.10
N GLN A 296 -37.94 -11.90 1.10
CA GLN A 296 -38.19 -13.31 1.38
C GLN A 296 -39.15 -13.41 2.58
N PHE A 297 -39.94 -14.45 2.65
CA PHE A 297 -40.94 -14.62 3.71
C PHE A 297 -41.84 -13.37 3.88
N LYS A 298 -42.18 -12.70 2.74
CA LYS A 298 -43.03 -11.50 2.64
C LYS A 298 -42.49 -10.22 3.29
N GLN A 299 -41.18 -10.16 3.56
CA GLN A 299 -40.53 -8.98 4.12
C GLN A 299 -39.08 -8.84 3.61
N PRO A 300 -38.49 -7.63 3.62
CA PRO A 300 -37.08 -7.46 3.30
C PRO A 300 -36.20 -8.31 4.21
N ILE A 301 -35.11 -8.89 3.67
CA ILE A 301 -34.23 -9.72 4.49
C ILE A 301 -33.50 -8.91 5.56
N SER A 302 -33.33 -7.59 5.39
CA SER A 302 -32.83 -6.68 6.41
C SER A 302 -33.65 -6.64 7.70
N SER A 303 -34.90 -7.12 7.69
CA SER A 303 -35.70 -7.20 8.89
C SER A 303 -35.34 -8.36 9.83
N PHE A 304 -34.63 -9.38 9.31
CA PHE A 304 -34.23 -10.54 10.11
C PHE A 304 -33.03 -10.24 11.02
N GLY A 305 -33.07 -10.74 12.27
CA GLY A 305 -32.01 -10.51 13.28
C GLY A 305 -30.64 -10.95 12.79
N ALA A 306 -30.54 -12.12 12.15
CA ALA A 306 -29.25 -12.62 11.62
C ALA A 306 -28.61 -11.69 10.57
N ILE A 307 -29.40 -11.04 9.71
CA ILE A 307 -28.89 -10.08 8.72
C ILE A 307 -28.47 -8.78 9.39
N LYS A 308 -29.27 -8.29 10.36
CA LYS A 308 -28.92 -7.09 11.14
C LYS A 308 -27.63 -7.27 11.92
N GLU A 309 -27.41 -8.43 12.53
CA GLU A 309 -26.18 -8.75 13.25
C GLU A 309 -24.96 -8.69 12.33
N LYS A 310 -25.01 -9.33 11.15
CA LYS A 310 -23.94 -9.29 10.16
C LYS A 310 -23.59 -7.87 9.74
N LEU A 311 -24.58 -7.09 9.32
CA LEU A 311 -24.38 -5.69 8.91
C LEU A 311 -23.85 -4.83 10.05
N ALA A 312 -24.29 -5.05 11.29
CA ALA A 312 -23.81 -4.33 12.46
C ALA A 312 -22.33 -4.65 12.76
N LEU A 313 -21.93 -5.93 12.69
CA LEU A 313 -20.54 -6.35 12.89
C LEU A 313 -19.63 -5.78 11.79
N MET A 314 -20.04 -5.87 10.52
CA MET A 314 -19.30 -5.26 9.39
C MET A 314 -19.11 -3.75 9.60
N ALA A 315 -20.15 -3.02 9.98
CA ALA A 315 -20.08 -1.58 10.20
C ALA A 315 -19.20 -1.22 11.41
N THR A 316 -19.29 -1.99 12.50
CA THR A 316 -18.50 -1.75 13.71
C THR A 316 -17.02 -2.00 13.47
N SER A 317 -16.64 -3.09 12.81
CA SER A 317 -15.24 -3.39 12.49
C SER A 317 -14.66 -2.35 11.51
N CYS A 318 -15.44 -1.91 10.52
CA CYS A 318 -15.04 -0.85 9.60
C CYS A 318 -14.75 0.47 10.34
N TYR A 319 -15.66 0.91 11.20
CA TYR A 319 -15.49 2.13 12.00
C TYR A 319 -14.27 2.06 12.93
N ALA A 320 -14.08 0.92 13.60
CA ALA A 320 -12.92 0.70 14.47
C ALA A 320 -11.61 0.71 13.68
N GLY A 321 -11.57 0.04 12.52
CA GLY A 321 -10.41 0.02 11.62
C GLY A 321 -10.07 1.40 11.07
N GLU A 322 -11.08 2.15 10.63
CA GLU A 322 -10.94 3.52 10.14
C GLU A 322 -10.39 4.46 11.22
N SER A 323 -10.99 4.45 12.41
CA SER A 323 -10.55 5.25 13.55
C SER A 323 -9.11 4.92 13.95
N ALA A 324 -8.75 3.64 14.04
CA ALA A 324 -7.40 3.21 14.37
C ALA A 324 -6.38 3.59 13.30
N CYS A 325 -6.75 3.50 12.01
CA CYS A 325 -5.88 3.85 10.89
C CYS A 325 -5.55 5.35 10.89
N TYR A 326 -6.55 6.21 11.02
CA TYR A 326 -6.33 7.66 11.01
C TYR A 326 -5.69 8.18 12.31
N ARG A 327 -5.97 7.55 13.45
CA ARG A 327 -5.20 7.78 14.68
C ARG A 327 -3.71 7.55 14.42
N ALA A 328 -3.34 6.37 13.95
CA ALA A 328 -1.94 6.05 13.70
C ALA A 328 -1.31 6.97 12.63
N ALA A 329 -2.06 7.35 11.59
CA ALA A 329 -1.58 8.30 10.59
C ALA A 329 -1.27 9.67 11.19
N SER A 330 -2.12 10.17 12.10
CA SER A 330 -1.91 11.42 12.82
C SER A 330 -0.73 11.34 13.80
N ASP A 331 -0.59 10.22 14.51
CA ASP A 331 0.55 9.98 15.41
C ASP A 331 1.88 9.98 14.62
N VAL A 332 1.93 9.32 13.45
CA VAL A 332 3.08 9.35 12.53
C VAL A 332 3.38 10.79 12.09
N GLN A 333 2.35 11.55 11.65
CA GLN A 333 2.55 12.95 11.23
C GLN A 333 3.08 13.81 12.36
N SER A 334 2.50 13.68 13.56
CA SER A 334 2.96 14.44 14.74
C SER A 334 4.43 14.17 15.06
N LYS A 335 4.89 12.94 14.84
CA LYS A 335 6.29 12.57 15.06
C LYS A 335 7.21 13.08 13.95
N ILE A 336 6.74 13.12 12.71
CA ILE A 336 7.43 13.76 11.59
C ILE A 336 7.66 15.24 11.91
N ASP A 337 6.62 15.96 12.31
CA ASP A 337 6.68 17.39 12.68
C ASP A 337 7.66 17.64 13.83
N GLU A 338 7.68 16.76 14.84
CA GLU A 338 8.63 16.83 15.96
C GLU A 338 10.07 16.68 15.46
N TYR A 339 10.34 15.71 14.59
CA TYR A 339 11.67 15.48 14.05
C TYR A 339 12.14 16.62 13.12
N GLU A 340 11.28 17.15 12.27
CA GLU A 340 11.57 18.34 11.46
C GLU A 340 11.90 19.55 12.34
N SER A 341 11.11 19.78 13.41
CA SER A 341 11.34 20.85 14.38
C SER A 341 12.65 20.68 15.14
N SER A 342 13.16 19.46 15.27
CA SER A 342 14.48 19.15 15.85
C SER A 342 15.65 19.34 14.87
N GLY A 343 15.39 19.72 13.62
CA GLY A 343 16.38 20.06 12.60
C GLY A 343 16.74 18.92 11.64
N LEU A 344 15.96 17.83 11.61
CA LEU A 344 16.11 16.79 10.57
C LEU A 344 15.54 17.29 9.24
N THR A 345 16.07 16.78 8.14
CA THR A 345 15.44 16.97 6.82
C THR A 345 14.09 16.26 6.78
N LYS A 346 13.19 16.72 5.89
CA LYS A 346 11.86 16.12 5.73
C LYS A 346 11.93 14.60 5.51
N GLN A 347 12.84 14.12 4.64
CA GLN A 347 13.00 12.69 4.36
C GLN A 347 13.47 11.91 5.59
N GLU A 348 14.42 12.46 6.37
CA GLU A 348 14.89 11.82 7.61
C GLU A 348 13.80 11.78 8.68
N ALA A 349 13.01 12.85 8.78
CA ALA A 349 11.89 12.95 9.71
C ALA A 349 10.78 11.94 9.35
N GLU A 350 10.39 11.86 8.07
CA GLU A 350 9.43 10.86 7.58
C GLU A 350 9.91 9.43 7.86
N LEU A 351 11.17 9.14 7.53
CA LEU A 351 11.74 7.80 7.76
C LEU A 351 11.67 7.41 9.23
N LYS A 352 12.09 8.30 10.13
CA LYS A 352 12.10 8.04 11.57
C LYS A 352 10.69 8.00 12.15
N GLY A 353 9.80 8.87 11.70
CA GLY A 353 8.39 8.87 12.12
C GLY A 353 7.70 7.54 11.81
N ILE A 354 7.92 7.02 10.61
CA ILE A 354 7.37 5.72 10.20
C ILE A 354 8.03 4.57 10.97
N GLU A 355 9.36 4.59 11.17
CA GLU A 355 10.07 3.56 11.96
C GLU A 355 9.57 3.51 13.39
N GLU A 356 9.22 4.65 13.99
CA GLU A 356 8.70 4.74 15.36
C GLU A 356 7.38 3.97 15.51
N PHE A 357 6.48 4.06 14.50
CA PHE A 357 5.16 3.42 14.51
C PHE A 357 5.09 2.11 13.71
N ALA A 358 6.22 1.44 13.47
CA ALA A 358 6.25 0.17 12.74
C ALA A 358 5.40 -0.93 13.40
N LEU A 359 5.20 -0.86 14.72
CA LEU A 359 4.32 -1.73 15.51
C LEU A 359 2.86 -1.55 15.07
N GLU A 360 2.37 -0.30 15.11
CA GLU A 360 1.03 0.09 14.71
C GLU A 360 0.76 -0.25 13.24
N CYS A 361 1.72 0.03 12.36
CA CYS A 361 1.64 -0.33 10.94
C CYS A 361 1.36 -1.83 10.74
N SER A 362 2.03 -2.68 11.52
CA SER A 362 1.85 -4.13 11.47
C SER A 362 0.50 -4.56 12.05
N ILE A 363 0.05 -3.95 13.15
CA ILE A 363 -1.26 -4.22 13.78
C ILE A 363 -2.39 -3.88 12.80
N LEU A 364 -2.35 -2.67 12.23
CA LEU A 364 -3.38 -2.18 11.31
C LEU A 364 -3.47 -3.03 10.04
N LYS A 365 -2.31 -3.43 9.48
CA LYS A 365 -2.28 -4.33 8.33
C LYS A 365 -3.00 -5.64 8.63
N VAL A 366 -2.73 -6.24 9.78
CA VAL A 366 -3.36 -7.52 10.18
C VAL A 366 -4.85 -7.33 10.41
N ALA A 367 -5.23 -6.42 11.30
CA ALA A 367 -6.62 -6.22 11.71
C ALA A 367 -7.50 -5.85 10.50
N ILE A 368 -7.18 -4.77 9.79
CA ILE A 368 -8.05 -4.26 8.73
C ILE A 368 -8.13 -5.22 7.52
N SER A 369 -7.02 -5.93 7.19
CA SER A 369 -7.08 -6.93 6.12
C SER A 369 -7.93 -8.17 6.47
N GLU A 370 -8.04 -8.52 7.73
CA GLU A 370 -8.94 -9.58 8.21
C GLU A 370 -10.37 -9.10 8.26
N ASP A 371 -10.64 -7.90 8.78
CA ASP A 371 -11.95 -7.28 8.81
C ASP A 371 -12.53 -7.09 7.39
N MET A 372 -11.70 -6.68 6.43
CA MET A 372 -12.13 -6.58 5.02
C MET A 372 -12.51 -7.95 4.45
N GLN A 373 -11.71 -8.99 4.72
CA GLN A 373 -12.00 -10.34 4.24
C GLN A 373 -13.29 -10.88 4.87
N GLU A 374 -13.51 -10.64 6.16
CA GLU A 374 -14.74 -11.03 6.87
C GLU A 374 -15.95 -10.27 6.34
N SER A 375 -15.82 -8.97 6.12
CA SER A 375 -16.91 -8.16 5.52
C SER A 375 -17.25 -8.60 4.10
N ALA A 376 -16.26 -8.98 3.29
CA ALA A 376 -16.52 -9.50 1.95
C ALA A 376 -17.20 -10.87 1.98
N ASP A 377 -16.83 -11.74 2.94
CA ASP A 377 -17.44 -13.05 3.14
C ASP A 377 -18.90 -12.94 3.58
N GLU A 378 -19.17 -12.07 4.54
CA GLU A 378 -20.56 -11.78 4.98
C GLU A 378 -21.37 -11.07 3.88
N GLY A 379 -20.73 -10.28 3.04
CA GLY A 379 -21.36 -9.72 1.84
C GLY A 379 -21.89 -10.81 0.90
N ILE A 380 -21.08 -11.80 0.56
CA ILE A 380 -21.51 -12.98 -0.22
C ILE A 380 -22.67 -13.68 0.48
N GLN A 381 -22.57 -13.91 1.79
CA GLN A 381 -23.57 -14.60 2.57
C GLN A 381 -24.92 -13.87 2.57
N ILE A 382 -24.92 -12.54 2.68
CA ILE A 382 -26.14 -11.70 2.62
C ILE A 382 -26.78 -11.77 1.23
N PHE A 383 -25.97 -11.75 0.16
CA PHE A 383 -26.46 -11.91 -1.21
C PHE A 383 -27.00 -13.31 -1.51
N GLY A 384 -26.64 -14.33 -0.71
CA GLY A 384 -27.02 -15.71 -0.93
C GLY A 384 -26.51 -16.24 -2.27
N GLY A 385 -27.33 -16.95 -3.05
CA GLY A 385 -26.92 -17.48 -4.35
C GLY A 385 -26.41 -16.42 -5.34
N MET A 386 -26.93 -15.19 -5.27
CA MET A 386 -26.42 -14.08 -6.09
C MET A 386 -25.01 -13.64 -5.68
N GLY A 387 -24.63 -13.79 -4.42
CA GLY A 387 -23.26 -13.51 -3.96
C GLY A 387 -22.20 -14.47 -4.50
N PHE A 388 -22.61 -15.66 -4.92
CA PHE A 388 -21.75 -16.65 -5.56
C PHE A 388 -21.68 -16.49 -7.09
N SER A 389 -22.55 -15.65 -7.66
CA SER A 389 -22.57 -15.36 -9.10
C SER A 389 -21.58 -14.26 -9.44
N ALA A 390 -20.83 -14.43 -10.51
CA ALA A 390 -19.94 -13.40 -11.07
C ALA A 390 -20.71 -12.20 -11.70
N GLU A 391 -22.02 -12.18 -11.62
CA GLU A 391 -22.86 -11.06 -12.08
C GLU A 391 -22.98 -9.95 -11.02
N THR A 392 -22.48 -10.17 -9.81
CA THR A 392 -22.49 -9.21 -8.72
C THR A 392 -21.08 -8.88 -8.22
N PRO A 393 -20.85 -7.69 -7.64
CA PRO A 393 -19.53 -7.31 -7.15
C PRO A 393 -19.12 -8.04 -5.85
N ALA A 394 -19.99 -8.82 -5.23
CA ALA A 394 -19.72 -9.45 -3.93
C ALA A 394 -18.59 -10.52 -4.04
N GLU A 395 -18.66 -11.37 -5.07
CA GLU A 395 -17.67 -12.44 -5.25
C GLU A 395 -16.27 -11.90 -5.60
N SER A 396 -16.19 -10.83 -6.44
CA SER A 396 -14.91 -10.21 -6.77
C SER A 396 -14.28 -9.51 -5.56
N ALA A 397 -15.07 -8.85 -4.74
CA ALA A 397 -14.60 -8.25 -3.50
C ALA A 397 -13.95 -9.29 -2.56
N TRP A 398 -14.57 -10.47 -2.45
CA TRP A 398 -14.02 -11.58 -1.66
C TRP A 398 -12.69 -12.11 -2.23
N ARG A 399 -12.60 -12.30 -3.55
CA ARG A 399 -11.38 -12.78 -4.20
C ARG A 399 -10.24 -11.78 -4.06
N ASP A 400 -10.53 -10.49 -4.27
CA ASP A 400 -9.55 -9.42 -4.25
C ASP A 400 -9.01 -9.17 -2.82
N SER A 401 -9.89 -9.20 -1.81
CA SER A 401 -9.47 -8.98 -0.41
C SER A 401 -8.54 -10.07 0.12
N ARG A 402 -8.61 -11.30 -0.43
CA ARG A 402 -7.88 -12.47 0.09
C ARG A 402 -6.36 -12.27 0.09
N ILE A 403 -5.81 -11.55 -0.88
CA ILE A 403 -4.36 -11.31 -0.97
C ILE A 403 -3.86 -10.38 0.15
N GLY A 404 -4.72 -9.52 0.70
CA GLY A 404 -4.39 -8.58 1.78
C GLY A 404 -3.77 -9.24 3.01
N ARG A 405 -4.09 -10.52 3.25
CA ARG A 405 -3.53 -11.31 4.35
C ARG A 405 -2.19 -11.98 4.02
N ILE A 406 -1.72 -11.89 2.76
CA ILE A 406 -0.54 -12.63 2.26
C ILE A 406 0.64 -11.70 1.96
N TYR A 407 0.45 -10.67 1.13
CA TYR A 407 1.53 -9.77 0.75
C TYR A 407 1.83 -8.72 1.84
N GLU A 408 2.89 -7.92 1.68
CA GLU A 408 3.45 -7.00 2.70
C GLU A 408 3.84 -7.72 4.01
N GLY A 409 4.27 -8.99 3.88
CA GLY A 409 4.44 -9.94 4.97
C GLY A 409 3.11 -10.59 5.34
N THR A 410 3.07 -11.93 5.45
CA THR A 410 1.82 -12.61 5.84
C THR A 410 1.33 -12.10 7.20
N ASN A 411 0.05 -12.27 7.51
CA ASN A 411 -0.49 -11.85 8.80
C ASN A 411 0.20 -12.58 9.97
N GLU A 412 0.63 -13.83 9.78
CA GLU A 412 1.42 -14.60 10.75
C GLU A 412 2.80 -13.94 10.99
N ILE A 413 3.51 -13.56 9.93
CA ILE A 413 4.79 -12.84 10.03
C ILE A 413 4.61 -11.52 10.76
N ASN A 414 3.57 -10.74 10.40
CA ASN A 414 3.28 -9.47 11.07
C ASN A 414 2.95 -9.67 12.55
N ARG A 415 2.18 -10.71 12.94
CA ARG A 415 1.92 -11.03 14.35
C ARG A 415 3.21 -11.34 15.13
N MET A 416 4.16 -12.05 14.52
CA MET A 416 5.48 -12.28 15.15
C MET A 416 6.29 -10.99 15.25
N LEU A 417 6.26 -10.14 14.23
CA LEU A 417 6.93 -8.84 14.25
C LEU A 417 6.37 -7.91 15.32
N ILE A 418 5.05 -7.86 15.50
CA ILE A 418 4.37 -7.08 16.55
C ILE A 418 4.97 -7.42 17.92
N ILE A 419 4.99 -8.70 18.28
CA ILE A 419 5.51 -9.16 19.58
C ILE A 419 7.02 -8.87 19.67
N GLY A 420 7.79 -9.16 18.62
CA GLY A 420 9.23 -8.91 18.61
C GLY A 420 9.59 -7.42 18.78
N MET A 421 8.86 -6.53 18.13
CA MET A 421 9.06 -5.08 18.26
C MET A 421 8.65 -4.57 19.64
N LEU A 422 7.52 -5.02 20.16
CA LEU A 422 7.03 -4.68 21.51
C LEU A 422 8.05 -5.06 22.59
N LEU A 423 8.50 -6.32 22.58
CA LEU A 423 9.52 -6.79 23.53
C LEU A 423 10.83 -5.99 23.41
N LYS A 424 11.26 -5.68 22.19
CA LYS A 424 12.48 -4.88 21.96
C LYS A 424 12.35 -3.47 22.52
N LYS A 425 11.19 -2.82 22.36
CA LYS A 425 10.90 -1.48 22.93
C LYS A 425 10.90 -1.56 24.47
N ALA A 426 10.20 -2.54 25.06
CA ALA A 426 10.18 -2.74 26.51
C ALA A 426 11.58 -2.99 27.10
N MET A 427 12.38 -3.85 26.47
CA MET A 427 13.76 -4.13 26.93
C MET A 427 14.70 -2.92 26.82
N LYS A 428 14.40 -1.96 25.96
CA LYS A 428 15.16 -0.71 25.80
C LYS A 428 14.68 0.41 26.73
N GLY A 429 13.63 0.20 27.52
CA GLY A 429 12.98 1.23 28.31
C GLY A 429 12.33 2.33 27.45
N SER A 430 11.85 1.97 26.27
CA SER A 430 11.14 2.89 25.35
C SER A 430 9.61 2.75 25.45
N LEU A 431 9.13 2.00 26.43
CA LEU A 431 7.71 1.81 26.78
C LEU A 431 7.62 1.93 28.30
N ASP A 432 7.54 3.17 28.79
CA ASP A 432 7.35 3.50 30.21
C ASP A 432 5.95 4.10 30.44
#